data_8ce7ffde5d8e14092944545bd38ef1a1
#
_entry.id   8ce7ffde5d8e14092944545bd38ef1a1
#
_cell.length_a   1.000
_cell.length_b   1.000
_cell.length_c   1.000
_cell.angle_alpha   90.00
_cell.angle_beta   90.00
_cell.angle_gamma   90.00
#
_symmetry.space_group_name_H-M   'P 1'
#
loop_
_entity.id
_entity.type
_entity.pdbx_description
1 polymer ?
#
loop_
_entity_poly.entity_id
_entity_poly.type
_entity_poly.pdbx_seq_one_letter_code
_entity_poly.pdbx_strand_id
1 'polypeptide(L)' 'MNKEIKKYIKYVKKIIPFYSKDKKEFLKLLTQKIIEFSNTQPNCTYQNIIDEFGSPNEVAGSYIESLENDDIIKQL' A
#
# COMPACT_ATOMS: atom_id res chain seq x y z
N MET A 1 -6.26 -11.78 10.21
CA MET A 1 -5.84 -11.31 8.89
C MET A 1 -4.86 -12.30 8.27
N ASN A 2 -4.97 -12.52 6.96
CA ASN A 2 -4.11 -13.43 6.19
C ASN A 2 -2.63 -13.04 6.32
N LYS A 3 -1.76 -14.03 6.47
CA LYS A 3 -0.30 -13.80 6.57
C LYS A 3 0.25 -13.09 5.35
N GLU A 4 -0.28 -13.40 4.18
CA GLU A 4 0.17 -12.80 2.93
C GLU A 4 -0.14 -11.31 2.88
N ILE A 5 -1.32 -10.92 3.37
CA ILE A 5 -1.71 -9.52 3.43
C ILE A 5 -0.83 -8.77 4.42
N LYS A 6 -0.60 -9.34 5.59
CA LYS A 6 0.28 -8.74 6.61
C LYS A 6 1.68 -8.51 6.07
N LYS A 7 2.21 -9.50 5.38
CA LYS A 7 3.55 -9.43 4.80
C LYS A 7 3.65 -8.31 3.77
N TYR A 8 2.66 -8.22 2.89
CA TYR A 8 2.61 -7.19 1.85
C TYR A 8 2.57 -5.79 2.47
N ILE A 9 1.67 -5.58 3.41
CA ILE A 9 1.51 -4.28 4.08
C ILE A 9 2.78 -3.90 4.84
N LYS A 10 3.42 -4.88 5.50
CA LYS A 10 4.66 -4.66 6.23
C LYS A 10 5.76 -4.14 5.31
N TYR A 11 5.89 -4.71 4.11
CA TYR A 11 6.88 -4.26 3.15
C TYR A 11 6.58 -2.84 2.65
N VAL A 12 5.33 -2.56 2.31
CA VAL A 12 4.94 -1.20 1.90
C VAL A 12 5.28 -0.20 3.01
N LYS A 13 4.95 -0.54 4.24
CA LYS A 13 5.21 0.31 5.39
C LYS A 13 6.71 0.61 5.56
N LYS A 14 7.56 -0.40 5.35
CA LYS A 14 9.01 -0.26 5.48
C LYS A 14 9.60 0.65 4.40
N ILE A 15 9.07 0.58 3.19
CA ILE A 15 9.60 1.35 2.06
C ILE A 15 9.30 2.84 2.23
N ILE A 16 8.17 3.18 2.85
CA ILE A 16 7.82 4.58 3.12
C ILE A 16 8.62 5.04 4.35
N PRO A 17 9.61 5.94 4.16
CA PRO A 17 10.59 6.23 5.22
C PRO A 17 10.16 7.26 6.26
N PHE A 18 8.97 7.79 6.18
CA PHE A 18 8.51 8.83 7.11
C PHE A 18 7.22 8.41 7.81
N TYR A 19 6.90 9.13 8.88
CA TYR A 19 5.70 8.91 9.66
C TYR A 19 4.76 10.09 9.45
N SER A 20 3.52 9.81 9.12
CA SER A 20 2.53 10.85 8.96
C SER A 20 1.14 10.26 9.16
N LYS A 21 0.19 11.14 9.42
CA LYS A 21 -1.20 10.76 9.53
C LYS A 21 -1.71 10.21 8.19
N ASP A 22 -1.28 10.83 7.11
CA ASP A 22 -1.65 10.41 5.75
C ASP A 22 -1.15 9.00 5.45
N LYS A 23 0.05 8.66 5.92
CA LYS A 23 0.60 7.31 5.74
C LYS A 23 -0.28 6.28 6.43
N LYS A 24 -0.72 6.56 7.65
CA LYS A 24 -1.62 5.65 8.38
C LYS A 24 -2.91 5.42 7.62
N GLU A 25 -3.51 6.48 7.14
CA GLU A 25 -4.77 6.39 6.39
C GLU A 25 -4.57 5.65 5.07
N PHE A 26 -3.48 5.92 4.38
CA PHE A 26 -3.16 5.23 3.15
C PHE A 26 -3.01 3.72 3.37
N LEU A 27 -2.26 3.33 4.40
CA LEU A 27 -2.06 1.91 4.71
C LEU A 27 -3.37 1.24 5.12
N LYS A 28 -4.22 1.95 5.84
CA LYS A 28 -5.52 1.43 6.25
C LYS A 28 -6.41 1.18 5.04
N LEU A 29 -6.49 2.13 4.13
CA LEU A 29 -7.29 1.99 2.92
C LEU A 29 -6.74 0.88 2.02
N LEU A 30 -5.43 0.82 1.86
CA LEU A 30 -4.78 -0.22 1.08
C LEU A 30 -5.10 -1.60 1.66
N THR A 31 -4.99 -1.73 2.98
CA THR A 31 -5.31 -2.97 3.67
C THR A 31 -6.75 -3.39 3.41
N GLN A 32 -7.69 -2.47 3.52
CA GLN A 32 -9.11 -2.76 3.26
C GLN A 32 -9.34 -3.24 1.85
N LYS A 33 -8.74 -2.58 0.87
CA LYS A 33 -8.89 -2.96 -0.53
C LYS A 33 -8.30 -4.35 -0.81
N ILE A 34 -7.17 -4.66 -0.19
CA ILE A 34 -6.56 -5.98 -0.34
C ILE A 34 -7.43 -7.05 0.30
N ILE A 35 -8.01 -6.77 1.48
CA ILE A 35 -8.91 -7.71 2.13
C ILE A 35 -10.15 -7.97 1.25
N GLU A 36 -10.74 -6.93 0.70
CA GLU A 36 -11.88 -7.07 -0.21
C GLU A 36 -11.52 -7.93 -1.42
N PHE A 37 -10.36 -7.65 -2.02
CA PHE A 37 -9.88 -8.45 -3.14
C PHE A 37 -9.68 -9.91 -2.74
N SER A 38 -9.06 -10.17 -1.58
CA SER A 38 -8.78 -11.52 -1.12
C SER A 38 -10.06 -12.32 -0.88
N ASN A 39 -11.15 -11.64 -0.51
CA ASN A 39 -12.43 -12.29 -0.29
C ASN A 39 -13.06 -12.80 -1.59
N THR A 40 -12.67 -12.24 -2.72
CA THR A 40 -13.15 -12.69 -4.03
C THR A 40 -12.27 -13.76 -4.66
N GLN A 41 -11.13 -14.03 -4.06
CA GLN A 41 -10.14 -14.97 -4.58
C GLN A 41 -9.96 -16.16 -3.64
N PRO A 42 -10.33 -17.38 -4.06
CA PRO A 42 -9.98 -18.57 -3.27
C PRO A 42 -8.46 -18.72 -3.28
N ASN A 43 -7.85 -18.94 -2.13
CA ASN A 43 -6.40 -19.13 -2.01
C ASN A 43 -5.60 -17.92 -2.50
N CYS A 44 -5.96 -16.72 -2.03
CA CYS A 44 -5.21 -15.50 -2.37
C CYS A 44 -3.77 -15.59 -1.85
N THR A 45 -2.82 -15.55 -2.77
CA THR A 45 -1.39 -15.62 -2.47
C THR A 45 -0.77 -14.22 -2.53
N TYR A 46 0.46 -14.12 -2.02
CA TYR A 46 1.24 -12.89 -2.12
C TYR A 46 1.38 -12.46 -3.59
N GLN A 47 1.61 -13.42 -4.49
CA GLN A 47 1.73 -13.11 -5.91
C GLN A 47 0.42 -12.58 -6.49
N ASN A 48 -0.71 -13.11 -6.05
CA ASN A 48 -2.02 -12.58 -6.49
C ASN A 48 -2.18 -11.12 -6.11
N ILE A 49 -1.73 -10.73 -4.91
CA ILE A 49 -1.79 -9.35 -4.44
C ILE A 49 -0.90 -8.48 -5.32
N ILE A 50 0.32 -8.93 -5.61
CA ILE A 50 1.23 -8.19 -6.47
C ILE A 50 0.65 -8.01 -7.88
N ASP A 51 0.05 -9.04 -8.43
CA ASP A 51 -0.54 -8.99 -9.77
C ASP A 51 -1.68 -7.97 -9.85
N GLU A 52 -2.46 -7.83 -8.77
CA GLU A 52 -3.60 -6.91 -8.75
C GLU A 52 -3.21 -5.49 -8.38
N PHE A 53 -2.36 -5.31 -7.38
CA PHE A 53 -2.05 -4.00 -6.80
C PHE A 53 -0.67 -3.47 -7.17
N GLY A 54 0.22 -4.32 -7.65
CA GLY A 54 1.61 -3.99 -7.91
C GLY A 54 2.50 -4.43 -6.75
N SER A 55 3.80 -4.39 -6.96
CA SER A 55 4.75 -4.75 -5.91
C SER A 55 4.71 -3.72 -4.79
N PRO A 56 5.18 -4.07 -3.58
CA PRO A 56 5.28 -3.08 -2.49
C PRO A 56 6.09 -1.85 -2.88
N ASN A 57 7.15 -2.02 -3.68
CA ASN A 57 7.95 -0.90 -4.17
C ASN A 57 7.14 0.04 -5.07
N GLU A 58 6.35 -0.53 -5.97
CA GLU A 58 5.53 0.25 -6.89
C GLU A 58 4.45 1.04 -6.14
N VAL A 59 3.77 0.38 -5.21
CA VAL A 59 2.71 1.00 -4.43
C VAL A 59 3.28 2.12 -3.55
N ALA A 60 4.36 1.84 -2.83
CA ALA A 60 5.00 2.83 -1.97
C ALA A 60 5.55 4.00 -2.78
N GLY A 61 6.16 3.71 -3.93
CA GLY A 61 6.68 4.73 -4.82
C GLY A 61 5.60 5.66 -5.33
N SER A 62 4.46 5.12 -5.74
CA SER A 62 3.32 5.92 -6.19
C SER A 62 2.81 6.84 -5.10
N TYR A 63 2.75 6.34 -3.86
CA TYR A 63 2.31 7.13 -2.73
C TYR A 63 3.27 8.30 -2.47
N ILE A 64 4.59 8.02 -2.49
CA ILE A 64 5.61 9.05 -2.26
C ILE A 64 5.56 10.12 -3.36
N GLU A 65 5.43 9.71 -4.61
CA GLU A 65 5.30 10.64 -5.72
C GLU A 65 4.10 11.55 -5.56
N SER A 66 2.98 10.98 -5.14
CA SER A 66 1.75 11.74 -4.91
C SER A 66 1.95 12.82 -3.85
N LEU A 67 2.64 12.48 -2.76
CA LEU A 67 2.92 13.41 -1.68
C LEU A 67 3.88 14.51 -2.11
N GLU A 68 4.92 14.16 -2.84
CA GLU A 68 5.91 15.12 -3.31
C GLU A 68 5.27 16.17 -4.21
N ASN A 69 4.40 15.74 -5.10
CA ASN A 69 3.68 16.65 -5.98
C ASN A 69 2.78 17.60 -5.20
N ASP A 70 2.04 17.06 -4.23
CA ASP A 70 1.15 17.87 -3.39
C ASP A 70 1.95 18.86 -2.55
N ASP A 71 3.05 18.42 -1.96
CA ASP A 71 3.89 19.29 -1.12
C ASP A 71 4.51 20.41 -1.94
N ILE A 72 4.98 20.12 -3.14
CA ILE A 72 5.54 21.15 -4.02
C ILE A 72 4.48 22.19 -4.35
N ILE A 73 3.29 21.77 -4.69
CA ILE A 73 2.19 22.67 -5.02
C ILE A 73 1.82 23.53 -3.82
N LYS A 74 1.77 22.94 -2.63
CA LYS A 74 1.41 23.68 -1.41
C LYS A 74 2.46 24.69 -1.00
N GLN A 75 3.72 24.45 -1.31
CA GLN A 75 4.81 25.36 -0.97
C GLN A 75 4.95 26.50 -1.96
N LEU A 76 4.37 26.35 -3.12
CA LEU A 76 4.37 27.38 -4.14
C LEU A 76 3.21 28.34 -3.96
#